data_cabd572366fb3e3a2bb445c0161aadae
#
_entry.id   cabd572366fb3e3a2bb445c0161aadae
#
_cell.length_a   1.000
_cell.length_b   1.000
_cell.length_c   1.000
_cell.angle_alpha   90.00
_cell.angle_beta   90.00
_cell.angle_gamma   90.00
#
_symmetry.space_group_name_H-M   'P 1'
#
loop_
_entity.id
_entity.type
_entity.pdbx_description
1 polymer ?
#
loop_
_entity_poly.entity_id
_entity_poly.type
_entity_poly.pdbx_seq_one_letter_code
_entity_poly.pdbx_strand_id
1 'polypeptide(L)' 'MNLILYQRDDCHLCDLALDVLANARVPEFQSVFIDDDDKLETRFGERVPVLHDDETGRELDWPFDPVAVRNFLADTAIR' A
#
# COMPACT_ATOMS: atom_id res chain seq x y z
N MET A 1 -6.78 2.70 -12.26
CA MET A 1 -6.06 2.61 -10.97
C MET A 1 -5.60 1.18 -10.78
N ASN A 2 -4.32 1.00 -10.51
CA ASN A 2 -3.71 -0.33 -10.33
C ASN A 2 -3.00 -0.35 -8.98
N LEU A 3 -3.73 -0.77 -7.95
CA LEU A 3 -3.25 -0.67 -6.57
C LEU A 3 -2.43 -1.89 -6.18
N ILE A 4 -1.31 -1.63 -5.50
CA ILE A 4 -0.43 -2.64 -4.96
C ILE A 4 -0.14 -2.29 -3.50
N LEU A 5 -0.31 -3.25 -2.60
CA LEU A 5 0.14 -3.11 -1.23
C LEU A 5 1.46 -3.87 -1.10
N TYR A 6 2.56 -3.13 -0.95
CA TYR A 6 3.87 -3.72 -0.70
C TYR A 6 3.97 -4.09 0.77
N GLN A 7 4.32 -5.33 1.02
CA GLN A 7 4.34 -5.91 2.35
C GLN A 7 5.61 -6.72 2.58
N ARG A 8 5.85 -7.02 3.85
CA ARG A 8 6.88 -7.97 4.26
C ARG A 8 6.19 -9.17 4.92
N ASP A 9 6.77 -10.34 4.78
CA ASP A 9 6.28 -11.51 5.47
C ASP A 9 6.46 -11.33 6.99
N ASP A 10 5.59 -11.95 7.78
CA ASP A 10 5.64 -11.88 9.25
C ASP A 10 5.67 -10.42 9.76
N CYS A 11 4.79 -9.60 9.22
CA CYS A 11 4.76 -8.17 9.50
C CYS A 11 3.44 -7.76 10.16
N HIS A 12 3.50 -7.43 11.45
CA HIS A 12 2.31 -7.02 12.20
C HIS A 12 1.68 -5.74 11.63
N LEU A 13 2.52 -4.76 11.25
CA LEU A 13 2.02 -3.51 10.70
C LEU A 13 1.34 -3.73 9.34
N CYS A 14 1.82 -4.69 8.56
CA CYS A 14 1.19 -5.05 7.29
C CYS A 14 -0.20 -5.65 7.53
N ASP A 15 -0.36 -6.44 8.58
CA ASP A 15 -1.67 -6.99 8.96
C ASP A 15 -2.64 -5.86 9.33
N LEU A 16 -2.17 -4.87 10.08
CA LEU A 16 -2.98 -3.70 10.42
C LEU A 16 -3.37 -2.91 9.17
N ALA A 17 -2.44 -2.79 8.22
CA ALA A 17 -2.72 -2.10 6.97
C ALA A 17 -3.84 -2.79 6.17
N LEU A 18 -3.86 -4.13 6.15
CA LEU A 18 -4.94 -4.86 5.50
C LEU A 18 -6.30 -4.54 6.12
N ASP A 19 -6.37 -4.44 7.45
CA ASP A 19 -7.59 -4.03 8.14
C ASP A 19 -8.02 -2.62 7.76
N VAL A 20 -7.06 -1.69 7.66
CA VAL A 20 -7.34 -0.31 7.26
C VAL A 20 -7.90 -0.28 5.84
N LEU A 21 -7.30 -1.03 4.91
CA LEU A 21 -7.78 -1.09 3.53
C LEU A 21 -9.21 -1.66 3.47
N ALA A 22 -9.50 -2.68 4.26
CA ALA A 22 -10.84 -3.26 4.33
C ALA A 22 -11.85 -2.24 4.85
N ASN A 23 -11.50 -1.51 5.91
CA ASN A 23 -12.37 -0.49 6.48
C ASN A 23 -12.58 0.69 5.53
N ALA A 24 -11.59 1.02 4.73
CA ALA A 24 -11.68 2.08 3.72
C ALA A 24 -12.43 1.63 2.46
N ARG A 25 -12.80 0.35 2.38
CA ARG A 25 -13.48 -0.24 1.23
C ARG A 25 -12.68 -0.05 -0.06
N VAL A 26 -11.38 -0.34 0.04
CA VAL A 26 -10.49 -0.27 -1.12
C VAL A 26 -10.94 -1.31 -2.15
N PRO A 27 -11.02 -0.92 -3.42
CA PRO A 27 -11.32 -1.89 -4.47
C PRO A 27 -10.19 -2.90 -4.62
N GLU A 28 -10.29 -3.74 -5.61
CA GLU A 28 -9.30 -4.77 -5.85
C GLU A 28 -7.87 -4.22 -5.84
N PHE A 29 -6.97 -4.90 -5.14
CA PHE A 29 -5.55 -4.56 -5.12
C PHE A 29 -4.73 -5.84 -5.04
N GLN A 30 -3.45 -5.73 -5.43
CA GLN A 30 -2.50 -6.84 -5.33
C GLN A 30 -1.67 -6.70 -4.07
N SER A 31 -1.35 -7.84 -3.44
CA SER A 31 -0.34 -7.87 -2.37
C SER A 31 0.98 -8.36 -2.96
N VAL A 32 2.04 -7.59 -2.77
CA VAL A 32 3.38 -7.96 -3.22
C VAL A 32 4.31 -7.96 -2.02
N PHE A 33 4.92 -9.11 -1.76
CA PHE A 33 5.87 -9.27 -0.65
C PHE A 33 7.28 -8.99 -1.16
N ILE A 34 8.01 -8.14 -0.42
CA ILE A 34 9.31 -7.64 -0.88
C ILE A 34 10.49 -8.49 -0.43
N ASP A 35 10.25 -9.52 0.39
CA ASP A 35 11.30 -10.24 1.13
C ASP A 35 12.42 -10.80 0.27
N ASP A 36 12.11 -11.32 -0.90
CA ASP A 36 13.11 -11.98 -1.74
C ASP A 36 13.46 -11.17 -2.98
N ASP A 37 13.16 -9.87 -2.98
CA ASP A 37 13.44 -8.99 -4.10
C ASP A 37 14.32 -7.83 -3.64
N ASP A 38 15.59 -7.85 -4.02
CA ASP A 38 16.55 -6.85 -3.59
C ASP A 38 16.18 -5.44 -4.00
N LYS A 39 15.57 -5.25 -5.16
CA LYS A 39 15.15 -3.92 -5.61
C LYS A 39 14.01 -3.40 -4.76
N LEU A 40 13.05 -4.25 -4.44
CA LEU A 40 11.92 -3.86 -3.60
C LEU A 40 12.38 -3.62 -2.16
N GLU A 41 13.30 -4.44 -1.64
CA GLU A 41 13.87 -4.22 -0.31
C GLU A 41 14.60 -2.87 -0.23
N THR A 42 15.35 -2.54 -1.25
CA THR A 42 16.06 -1.25 -1.28
C THR A 42 15.06 -0.09 -1.27
N ARG A 43 13.98 -0.21 -2.04
CA ARG A 43 13.02 0.87 -2.20
C ARG A 43 12.05 0.99 -1.03
N PHE A 44 11.54 -0.14 -0.52
CA PHE A 44 10.45 -0.16 0.44
C PHE A 44 10.80 -0.77 1.80
N GLY A 45 11.99 -1.31 1.98
CA GLY A 45 12.35 -2.12 3.15
C GLY A 45 12.04 -1.50 4.49
N GLU A 46 12.24 -0.20 4.64
CA GLU A 46 11.97 0.53 5.87
C GLU A 46 10.60 1.22 5.85
N ARG A 47 9.90 1.16 4.75
CA ARG A 47 8.65 1.90 4.54
C ARG A 47 7.40 1.02 4.57
N VAL A 48 7.54 -0.29 4.39
CA VAL A 48 6.37 -1.19 4.34
C VAL A 48 5.57 -1.13 5.63
N PRO A 49 4.24 -1.21 5.56
CA PRO A 49 3.43 -1.39 4.34
C PRO A 49 3.27 -0.10 3.55
N VAL A 50 3.30 -0.19 2.23
CA VAL A 50 3.14 0.95 1.32
C VAL A 50 2.04 0.66 0.32
N LEU A 51 1.07 1.56 0.22
CA LEU A 51 0.03 1.47 -0.81
C LEU A 51 0.50 2.27 -2.01
N HIS A 52 0.58 1.62 -3.16
CA HIS A 52 1.16 2.18 -4.37
C HIS A 52 0.16 2.08 -5.52
N ASP A 53 0.02 3.15 -6.31
CA ASP A 53 -0.73 3.12 -7.55
C ASP A 53 0.26 3.05 -8.72
N ASP A 54 0.28 1.91 -9.38
CA ASP A 54 1.24 1.63 -10.44
C ASP A 54 0.99 2.46 -11.71
N GLU A 55 -0.21 2.99 -11.88
CA GLU A 55 -0.54 3.83 -13.03
C GLU A 55 0.01 5.24 -12.92
N THR A 56 0.00 5.80 -11.72
CA THR A 56 0.45 7.19 -11.48
C THR A 56 1.80 7.27 -10.79
N GLY A 57 2.25 6.18 -10.18
CA GLY A 57 3.46 6.17 -9.37
C GLY A 57 3.29 6.76 -7.98
N ARG A 58 2.07 7.14 -7.59
CA ARG A 58 1.82 7.72 -6.28
C ARG A 58 1.86 6.65 -5.19
N GLU A 59 2.29 7.05 -4.00
CA GLU A 59 2.47 6.14 -2.87
C GLU A 59 1.95 6.75 -1.58
N LEU A 60 1.42 5.90 -0.71
CA LEU A 60 0.98 6.26 0.63
C LEU A 60 1.71 5.35 1.62
N ASP A 61 2.56 5.96 2.43
CA ASP A 61 3.39 5.25 3.39
C ASP A 61 2.64 5.02 4.71
N TRP A 62 2.98 3.94 5.38
CA TRP A 62 2.49 3.70 6.74
C TRP A 62 3.14 4.68 7.74
N PRO A 63 2.40 5.16 8.76
CA PRO A 63 1.01 4.78 9.06
C PRO A 63 -0.01 5.56 8.24
N PHE A 64 -1.10 4.90 7.93
CA PHE A 64 -2.26 5.55 7.32
C PHE A 64 -3.54 4.99 7.94
N ASP A 65 -4.58 5.82 7.96
CA ASP A 65 -5.90 5.42 8.45
C ASP A 65 -6.90 5.35 7.28
N PRO A 66 -8.15 4.88 7.51
CA PRO A 66 -9.12 4.79 6.42
C PRO A 66 -9.39 6.12 5.71
N VAL A 67 -9.36 7.24 6.43
CA VAL A 67 -9.56 8.56 5.83
C VAL A 67 -8.42 8.91 4.88
N ALA A 68 -7.18 8.68 5.31
CA ALA A 68 -6.01 8.93 4.46
C ALA A 68 -6.06 8.07 3.19
N VAL A 69 -6.46 6.80 3.34
CA VAL A 69 -6.60 5.90 2.20
C VAL A 69 -7.68 6.41 1.24
N ARG A 70 -8.85 6.79 1.77
CA ARG A 70 -9.93 7.31 0.94
C ARG A 70 -9.50 8.58 0.18
N ASN A 71 -8.79 9.47 0.84
CA ASN A 71 -8.27 10.68 0.20
C ASN A 71 -7.25 10.35 -0.89
N PHE A 72 -6.39 9.37 -0.64
CA PHE A 72 -5.43 8.90 -1.62
C PHE A 72 -6.12 8.36 -2.88
N LEU A 73 -7.17 7.55 -2.68
CA LEU A 73 -7.94 6.97 -3.79
C LEU A 73 -8.65 8.05 -4.59
N ALA A 74 -9.29 9.01 -3.91
CA ALA A 74 -10.01 10.08 -4.57
C ALA A 74 -9.07 10.95 -5.41
N ASP A 75 -7.91 11.28 -4.86
CA ASP A 75 -6.90 12.08 -5.50
C ASP A 75 -6.30 11.37 -6.72
N THR A 76 -6.09 10.06 -6.60
CA THR A 76 -5.58 9.24 -7.68
C THR A 76 -6.61 9.06 -8.79
N ALA A 77 -7.87 8.92 -8.45
CA ALA A 77 -8.95 8.69 -9.41
C ALA A 77 -9.26 9.90 -10.28
N ILE A 78 -8.91 11.11 -9.84
CA ILE A 78 -9.16 12.35 -10.58
C ILE A 78 -8.18 12.51 -11.76
N ARG A 79 -7.10 11.79 -11.76
CA ARG A 79 -6.04 11.96 -12.77
C ARG A 79 -6.20 11.15 -14.03
#